data_edba3c2a6e8218872b83c70c93893d3b
#
_entry.id   edba3c2a6e8218872b83c70c93893d3b
#
_cell.length_a   1.000
_cell.length_b   1.000
_cell.length_c   1.000
_cell.angle_alpha   90.00
_cell.angle_beta   90.00
_cell.angle_gamma   90.00
#
_symmetry.space_group_name_H-M   'P 1'
#
loop_
_entity.id
_entity.type
_entity.pdbx_description
1 polymer ?
#
loop_
_entity_poly.entity_id
_entity_poly.type
_entity_poly.pdbx_seq_one_letter_code
_entity_poly.pdbx_strand_id
1 'polypeptide(L)'
;MDNIASLMEGFATALQPEYIIYGFLGVLIGTAVGVLPGIGPAMTVALLLPLTYALDPTAALITFAGIYYGGMYGGSTTSILLNTPGESASIVTALEGNKMAKLGRGAAALATAAIGSFIAGTIATLGLTLLAPTIAAWAVNLAPADYVALMVIAFITVGALLGSSVWRGLTSLGIGLFLGLVGTEILSGQQRYTFGLLPLADGIDVVLVAVGLFAVGETLYVASKLRHGDIALVPVTRGWRSWMSKDDWRRSWKPWLRGTAIGFPIGTIPAGGADVATFLSYASEKKLSKHKEQFGRGAIEGVAGPEAANNAAAAGVLVPLLTLGLPTTATAAIILSAFQSYGIQPGPQLFTNQPALVWALIASLYIGNVMLLILNLPLVGIWVKLLQIPRPYLYAGILTFAALGAYAVNFSAVDIVILLVIGIVGYFLRRYGYPIAPLVIGLILGPMAEAQLRRALQLSQGDLTALVTRPFAAICYLALILIIALGLWLRHRQSRLERALASAAAADTSLEAAVNRMWEPGQRPTDVKTSEIQVTRKNEKPK
;
A
#
# COMPACT_ATOMS: atom_id res chain seq x y z
N MET A 1 30.49 4.01 -9.16
CA MET A 1 30.45 5.16 -8.24
C MET A 1 30.40 4.62 -6.81
N ASP A 2 31.09 5.25 -5.92
CA ASP A 2 31.02 4.89 -4.49
C ASP A 2 29.64 5.32 -3.97
N ASN A 3 28.78 4.37 -3.66
CA ASN A 3 27.40 4.64 -3.21
C ASN A 3 27.38 5.52 -1.94
N ILE A 4 28.44 5.45 -1.13
CA ILE A 4 28.57 6.26 0.08
C ILE A 4 28.84 7.72 -0.27
N ALA A 5 29.76 7.97 -1.21
CA ALA A 5 30.06 9.34 -1.66
C ALA A 5 28.81 9.99 -2.28
N SER A 6 28.11 9.28 -3.16
CA SER A 6 26.89 9.77 -3.78
C SER A 6 25.76 10.02 -2.75
N LEU A 7 25.66 9.19 -1.72
CA LEU A 7 24.70 9.42 -0.62
C LEU A 7 25.07 10.69 0.18
N MET A 8 26.35 10.93 0.43
CA MET A 8 26.80 12.14 1.12
C MET A 8 26.50 13.41 0.31
N GLU A 9 26.68 13.38 -1.01
CA GLU A 9 26.24 14.46 -1.91
C GLU A 9 24.72 14.64 -1.86
N GLY A 10 23.96 13.53 -1.83
CA GLY A 10 22.51 13.54 -1.63
C GLY A 10 22.11 14.21 -0.31
N PHE A 11 22.82 13.93 0.78
CA PHE A 11 22.60 14.62 2.06
C PHE A 11 22.96 16.10 1.98
N ALA A 12 24.05 16.47 1.32
CA ALA A 12 24.43 17.87 1.14
C ALA A 12 23.34 18.64 0.38
N THR A 13 22.67 18.01 -0.59
CA THR A 13 21.54 18.59 -1.31
C THR A 13 20.28 18.63 -0.42
N ALA A 14 19.88 17.50 0.15
CA ALA A 14 18.64 17.38 0.92
C ALA A 14 18.63 18.23 2.21
N LEU A 15 19.81 18.57 2.75
CA LEU A 15 19.97 19.44 3.92
C LEU A 15 19.96 20.93 3.58
N GLN A 16 19.87 21.33 2.32
CA GLN A 16 19.66 22.74 1.97
C GLN A 16 18.31 23.21 2.54
N PRO A 17 18.24 24.45 3.03
CA PRO A 17 17.05 24.98 3.70
C PRO A 17 15.76 24.80 2.89
N GLU A 18 15.84 24.99 1.59
CA GLU A 18 14.72 24.82 0.66
C GLU A 18 14.18 23.40 0.70
N TYR A 19 15.01 22.37 0.51
CA TYR A 19 14.59 20.98 0.47
C TYR A 19 14.16 20.45 1.84
N ILE A 20 14.74 20.98 2.93
CA ILE A 20 14.27 20.69 4.30
C ILE A 20 12.84 21.19 4.49
N ILE A 21 12.52 22.41 4.02
CA ILE A 21 11.18 22.98 4.13
C ILE A 21 10.19 22.12 3.35
N TYR A 22 10.48 21.77 2.11
CA TYR A 22 9.61 20.94 1.29
C TYR A 22 9.47 19.52 1.85
N GLY A 23 10.55 18.93 2.34
CA GLY A 23 10.52 17.64 3.04
C GLY A 23 9.66 17.71 4.31
N PHE A 24 9.82 18.76 5.11
CA PHE A 24 9.00 18.98 6.31
C PHE A 24 7.51 19.16 5.96
N LEU A 25 7.19 19.98 4.95
CA LEU A 25 5.81 20.13 4.48
C LEU A 25 5.24 18.79 4.00
N GLY A 26 6.03 18.02 3.26
CA GLY A 26 5.65 16.68 2.81
C GLY A 26 5.30 15.75 3.97
N VAL A 27 6.18 15.60 4.95
CA VAL A 27 5.92 14.73 6.11
C VAL A 27 4.80 15.24 7.01
N LEU A 28 4.65 16.56 7.14
CA LEU A 28 3.57 17.19 7.90
C LEU A 28 2.20 16.91 7.26
N ILE A 29 2.08 17.20 5.96
CA ILE A 29 0.84 16.95 5.19
C ILE A 29 0.55 15.45 5.15
N GLY A 30 1.57 14.62 4.87
CA GLY A 30 1.44 13.17 4.85
C GLY A 30 0.92 12.62 6.18
N THR A 31 1.49 13.05 7.30
CA THR A 31 1.04 12.66 8.64
C THR A 31 -0.40 13.12 8.91
N ALA A 32 -0.71 14.39 8.58
CA ALA A 32 -2.05 14.94 8.74
C ALA A 32 -3.10 14.11 7.99
N VAL A 33 -2.80 13.78 6.74
CA VAL A 33 -3.69 13.01 5.87
C VAL A 33 -3.77 11.55 6.31
N GLY A 34 -2.66 10.93 6.69
CA GLY A 34 -2.66 9.58 7.24
C GLY A 34 -3.51 9.43 8.50
N VAL A 35 -3.55 10.47 9.34
CA VAL A 35 -4.42 10.53 10.51
C VAL A 35 -5.89 10.65 10.12
N LEU A 36 -6.25 11.21 8.97
CA LEU A 36 -7.64 11.41 8.55
C LEU A 36 -8.19 10.16 7.85
N PRO A 37 -9.21 9.47 8.41
CA PRO A 37 -9.74 8.25 7.81
C PRO A 37 -10.31 8.48 6.41
N GLY A 38 -9.92 7.61 5.47
CA GLY A 38 -10.39 7.67 4.09
C GLY A 38 -9.59 8.60 3.18
N ILE A 39 -8.55 9.27 3.69
CA ILE A 39 -7.64 10.09 2.89
C ILE A 39 -6.27 9.42 2.93
N GLY A 40 -5.90 8.73 1.87
CA GLY A 40 -4.62 8.02 1.78
C GLY A 40 -3.52 8.84 1.11
N PRO A 41 -2.24 8.40 1.18
CA PRO A 41 -1.12 9.08 0.53
C PRO A 41 -1.29 9.16 -0.99
N ALA A 42 -1.88 8.15 -1.64
CA ALA A 42 -2.15 8.17 -3.08
C ALA A 42 -3.02 9.37 -3.49
N MET A 43 -4.13 9.57 -2.77
CA MET A 43 -5.04 10.69 -2.98
C MET A 43 -4.32 12.04 -2.78
N THR A 44 -3.49 12.12 -1.74
CA THR A 44 -2.81 13.36 -1.39
C THR A 44 -1.75 13.75 -2.41
N VAL A 45 -0.94 12.78 -2.87
CA VAL A 45 0.06 13.02 -3.94
C VAL A 45 -0.66 13.45 -5.20
N ALA A 46 -1.74 12.75 -5.61
CA ALA A 46 -2.51 13.11 -6.79
C ALA A 46 -3.06 14.55 -6.70
N LEU A 47 -3.65 14.90 -5.54
CA LEU A 47 -4.26 16.22 -5.33
C LEU A 47 -3.23 17.36 -5.37
N LEU A 48 -2.03 17.12 -4.84
CA LEU A 48 -0.98 18.13 -4.75
C LEU A 48 -0.08 18.18 -5.99
N LEU A 49 -0.07 17.13 -6.81
CA LEU A 49 0.80 17.07 -7.99
C LEU A 49 0.66 18.31 -8.91
N PRO A 50 -0.53 18.77 -9.30
CA PRO A 50 -0.64 19.98 -10.11
C PRO A 50 -0.08 21.23 -9.45
N LEU A 51 -0.17 21.31 -8.11
CA LEU A 51 0.33 22.46 -7.36
C LEU A 51 1.86 22.48 -7.26
N THR A 52 2.50 21.34 -7.49
CA THR A 52 3.96 21.24 -7.44
C THR A 52 4.64 21.55 -8.76
N TYR A 53 3.92 21.76 -9.87
CA TYR A 53 4.53 22.07 -11.18
C TYR A 53 5.36 23.36 -11.20
N ALA A 54 5.13 24.26 -10.25
CA ALA A 54 5.94 25.46 -10.06
C ALA A 54 7.24 25.21 -9.30
N LEU A 55 7.44 24.02 -8.74
CA LEU A 55 8.61 23.67 -7.94
C LEU A 55 9.70 23.03 -8.81
N ASP A 56 10.93 23.10 -8.33
CA ASP A 56 12.01 22.24 -8.82
C ASP A 56 11.63 20.76 -8.66
N PRO A 57 11.97 19.89 -9.63
CA PRO A 57 11.65 18.47 -9.59
C PRO A 57 12.12 17.77 -8.32
N THR A 58 13.31 18.12 -7.81
CA THR A 58 13.86 17.52 -6.57
C THR A 58 12.99 17.90 -5.36
N ALA A 59 12.60 19.17 -5.24
CA ALA A 59 11.73 19.66 -4.18
C ALA A 59 10.37 18.96 -4.20
N ALA A 60 9.76 18.84 -5.38
CA ALA A 60 8.47 18.16 -5.55
C ALA A 60 8.54 16.68 -5.16
N LEU A 61 9.56 15.96 -5.64
CA LEU A 61 9.72 14.53 -5.33
C LEU A 61 10.06 14.27 -3.87
N ILE A 62 10.85 15.11 -3.22
CA ILE A 62 11.10 15.08 -1.76
C ILE A 62 9.79 15.30 -1.01
N THR A 63 8.94 16.24 -1.46
CA THR A 63 7.62 16.48 -0.86
C THR A 63 6.75 15.24 -0.98
N PHE A 64 6.66 14.61 -2.15
CA PHE A 64 5.85 13.40 -2.36
C PHE A 64 6.36 12.20 -1.57
N ALA A 65 7.67 12.03 -1.46
CA ALA A 65 8.25 11.00 -0.60
C ALA A 65 7.91 11.24 0.88
N GLY A 66 7.96 12.50 1.32
CA GLY A 66 7.52 12.91 2.65
C GLY A 66 6.03 12.64 2.90
N ILE A 67 5.15 12.93 1.92
CA ILE A 67 3.72 12.62 1.98
C ILE A 67 3.50 11.11 2.08
N TYR A 68 4.21 10.34 1.27
CA TYR A 68 4.09 8.88 1.29
C TYR A 68 4.47 8.29 2.64
N TYR A 69 5.65 8.63 3.16
CA TYR A 69 6.10 8.14 4.46
C TYR A 69 5.24 8.67 5.61
N GLY A 70 4.86 9.96 5.54
CA GLY A 70 3.97 10.56 6.53
C GLY A 70 2.61 9.88 6.62
N GLY A 71 2.03 9.50 5.47
CA GLY A 71 0.78 8.77 5.41
C GLY A 71 0.86 7.41 6.12
N MET A 72 1.97 6.68 5.92
CA MET A 72 2.21 5.40 6.59
C MET A 72 2.26 5.54 8.12
N TYR A 73 2.91 6.58 8.64
CA TYR A 73 2.96 6.85 10.07
C TYR A 73 1.61 7.32 10.64
N GLY A 74 0.94 8.25 9.94
CA GLY A 74 -0.31 8.85 10.42
C GLY A 74 -1.44 7.85 10.59
N GLY A 75 -1.52 6.84 9.70
CA GLY A 75 -2.55 5.80 9.71
C GLY A 75 -2.64 5.02 11.01
N SER A 76 -1.52 4.82 11.70
CA SER A 76 -1.45 4.13 12.99
C SER A 76 -2.22 4.86 14.09
N THR A 77 -2.15 6.20 14.11
CA THR A 77 -2.81 7.01 15.14
C THR A 77 -4.32 6.78 15.14
N THR A 78 -4.94 6.80 13.96
CA THR A 78 -6.38 6.59 13.80
C THR A 78 -6.78 5.15 14.08
N SER A 79 -5.98 4.20 13.64
CA SER A 79 -6.18 2.78 13.89
C SER A 79 -6.18 2.47 15.39
N ILE A 80 -5.25 3.06 16.15
CA ILE A 80 -5.12 2.87 17.59
C ILE A 80 -6.23 3.59 18.35
N LEU A 81 -6.53 4.87 18.02
CA LEU A 81 -7.41 5.70 18.83
C LEU A 81 -8.89 5.60 18.46
N LEU A 82 -9.22 5.31 17.20
CA LEU A 82 -10.59 5.29 16.68
C LEU A 82 -11.06 3.91 16.23
N ASN A 83 -10.18 2.90 16.17
CA ASN A 83 -10.46 1.61 15.54
C ASN A 83 -10.91 1.77 14.06
N THR A 84 -10.47 2.83 13.43
CA THR A 84 -10.75 3.12 12.02
C THR A 84 -9.41 3.31 11.34
N PRO A 85 -9.05 2.45 10.39
CA PRO A 85 -7.75 2.56 9.74
C PRO A 85 -7.66 3.86 8.93
N GLY A 86 -6.54 4.58 9.05
CA GLY A 86 -6.24 5.74 8.21
C GLY A 86 -5.93 5.31 6.78
N GLU A 87 -5.23 4.18 6.66
CA GLU A 87 -4.94 3.47 5.40
C GLU A 87 -5.17 1.96 5.54
N SER A 88 -5.22 1.23 4.43
CA SER A 88 -5.53 -0.20 4.43
C SER A 88 -4.50 -1.04 5.20
N ALA A 89 -3.22 -0.70 5.12
CA ALA A 89 -2.17 -1.42 5.84
C ALA A 89 -2.28 -1.29 7.37
N SER A 90 -2.83 -0.19 7.87
CA SER A 90 -2.99 0.06 9.31
C SER A 90 -4.19 -0.67 9.95
N ILE A 91 -5.00 -1.41 9.16
CA ILE A 91 -6.09 -2.25 9.66
C ILE A 91 -5.57 -3.25 10.71
N VAL A 92 -4.41 -3.83 10.43
CA VAL A 92 -3.81 -4.86 11.30
C VAL A 92 -3.39 -4.27 12.65
N THR A 93 -2.88 -3.05 12.65
CA THR A 93 -2.53 -2.30 13.87
C THR A 93 -3.76 -2.03 14.74
N ALA A 94 -4.93 -1.81 14.14
CA ALA A 94 -6.17 -1.62 14.89
C ALA A 94 -6.56 -2.85 15.72
N LEU A 95 -6.22 -4.07 15.28
CA LEU A 95 -6.58 -5.32 15.95
C LEU A 95 -6.09 -5.38 17.40
N GLU A 96 -4.88 -4.93 17.65
CA GLU A 96 -4.29 -4.91 18.99
C GLU A 96 -4.17 -3.50 19.56
N GLY A 97 -3.78 -2.52 18.74
CA GLY A 97 -3.53 -1.15 19.18
C GLY A 97 -4.75 -0.48 19.78
N ASN A 98 -5.94 -0.66 19.19
CA ASN A 98 -7.17 -0.11 19.76
C ASN A 98 -7.55 -0.78 21.09
N LYS A 99 -7.29 -2.08 21.23
CA LYS A 99 -7.50 -2.78 22.49
C LYS A 99 -6.52 -2.30 23.57
N MET A 100 -5.26 -2.08 23.22
CA MET A 100 -4.29 -1.45 24.12
C MET A 100 -4.79 -0.05 24.56
N ALA A 101 -5.29 0.76 23.62
CA ALA A 101 -5.81 2.09 23.93
C ALA A 101 -7.00 2.03 24.92
N LYS A 102 -7.96 1.13 24.68
CA LYS A 102 -9.11 0.90 25.58
C LYS A 102 -8.71 0.43 26.97
N LEU A 103 -7.57 -0.26 27.09
CA LEU A 103 -6.97 -0.68 28.36
C LEU A 103 -6.11 0.44 29.02
N GLY A 104 -6.18 1.68 28.52
CA GLY A 104 -5.39 2.81 29.03
C GLY A 104 -3.93 2.85 28.56
N ARG A 105 -3.53 1.95 27.66
CA ARG A 105 -2.17 1.84 27.10
C ARG A 105 -2.03 2.45 25.70
N GLY A 106 -2.88 3.42 25.35
CA GLY A 106 -2.86 4.07 24.04
C GLY A 106 -1.55 4.77 23.72
N ALA A 107 -0.95 5.44 24.72
CA ALA A 107 0.35 6.09 24.57
C ALA A 107 1.48 5.09 24.29
N ALA A 108 1.46 3.91 24.93
CA ALA A 108 2.43 2.84 24.68
C ALA A 108 2.27 2.25 23.27
N ALA A 109 1.03 2.06 22.79
CA ALA A 109 0.75 1.60 21.44
C ALA A 109 1.26 2.59 20.38
N LEU A 110 0.98 3.89 20.56
CA LEU A 110 1.44 4.95 19.67
C LEU A 110 2.96 5.07 19.64
N ALA A 111 3.61 5.00 20.81
CA ALA A 111 5.07 5.04 20.91
C ALA A 111 5.71 3.80 20.25
N THR A 112 5.13 2.61 20.45
CA THR A 112 5.60 1.38 19.81
C THR A 112 5.48 1.46 18.28
N ALA A 113 4.38 2.01 17.78
CA ALA A 113 4.19 2.24 16.36
C ALA A 113 5.21 3.23 15.81
N ALA A 114 5.34 4.43 16.40
CA ALA A 114 6.22 5.48 15.91
C ALA A 114 7.70 5.07 15.93
N ILE A 115 8.17 4.47 17.04
CA ILE A 115 9.57 4.02 17.16
C ILE A 115 9.85 2.86 16.22
N GLY A 116 8.93 1.90 16.12
CA GLY A 116 9.05 0.77 15.20
C GLY A 116 9.09 1.19 13.75
N SER A 117 8.24 2.14 13.37
CA SER A 117 8.22 2.73 12.03
C SER A 117 9.53 3.47 11.71
N PHE A 118 10.08 4.22 12.67
CA PHE A 118 11.37 4.89 12.52
C PHE A 118 12.53 3.91 12.29
N ILE A 119 12.61 2.87 13.13
CA ILE A 119 13.65 1.83 13.00
C ILE A 119 13.51 1.11 11.66
N ALA A 120 12.31 0.68 11.34
CA ALA A 120 12.02 -0.06 10.13
C ALA A 120 12.25 0.79 8.86
N GLY A 121 11.75 2.01 8.84
CA GLY A 121 11.95 2.95 7.73
C GLY A 121 13.43 3.26 7.50
N THR A 122 14.20 3.44 8.57
CA THR A 122 15.66 3.71 8.47
C THR A 122 16.42 2.49 7.93
N ILE A 123 16.16 1.28 8.47
CA ILE A 123 16.80 0.05 7.97
C ILE A 123 16.37 -0.24 6.52
N ALA A 124 15.11 -0.05 6.20
CA ALA A 124 14.61 -0.28 4.85
C ALA A 124 15.14 0.76 3.84
N THR A 125 15.32 2.03 4.25
CA THR A 125 15.97 3.05 3.42
C THR A 125 17.46 2.70 3.21
N LEU A 126 18.13 2.10 4.19
CA LEU A 126 19.47 1.55 4.00
C LEU A 126 19.46 0.41 2.98
N GLY A 127 18.45 -0.47 3.05
CA GLY A 127 18.21 -1.50 2.02
C GLY A 127 18.04 -0.90 0.62
N LEU A 128 17.23 0.15 0.50
CA LEU A 128 17.06 0.90 -0.75
C LEU A 128 18.39 1.50 -1.25
N THR A 129 19.13 2.15 -0.36
CA THR A 129 20.45 2.75 -0.65
C THR A 129 21.45 1.76 -1.26
N LEU A 130 21.48 0.53 -0.73
CA LEU A 130 22.43 -0.50 -1.16
C LEU A 130 21.94 -1.27 -2.39
N LEU A 131 20.63 -1.59 -2.45
CA LEU A 131 20.11 -2.47 -3.48
C LEU A 131 19.69 -1.73 -4.76
N ALA A 132 19.16 -0.51 -4.65
CA ALA A 132 18.65 0.17 -5.83
C ALA A 132 19.72 0.45 -6.90
N PRO A 133 20.93 0.98 -6.57
CA PRO A 133 21.97 1.17 -7.58
C PRO A 133 22.42 -0.14 -8.22
N THR A 134 22.51 -1.22 -7.43
CA THR A 134 22.91 -2.55 -7.91
C THR A 134 21.87 -3.13 -8.87
N ILE A 135 20.59 -3.03 -8.52
CA ILE A 135 19.49 -3.49 -9.37
C ILE A 135 19.41 -2.64 -10.64
N ALA A 136 19.58 -1.31 -10.54
CA ALA A 136 19.57 -0.42 -11.69
C ALA A 136 20.71 -0.77 -12.67
N ALA A 137 21.93 -0.96 -12.17
CA ALA A 137 23.10 -1.36 -12.99
C ALA A 137 22.87 -2.70 -13.70
N TRP A 138 22.23 -3.66 -13.03
CA TRP A 138 21.86 -4.93 -13.64
C TRP A 138 20.73 -4.76 -14.68
N ALA A 139 19.73 -3.95 -14.38
CA ALA A 139 18.53 -3.74 -15.18
C ALA A 139 18.83 -3.02 -16.52
N VAL A 140 19.97 -2.34 -16.67
CA VAL A 140 20.43 -1.81 -17.96
C VAL A 140 20.58 -2.91 -19.02
N ASN A 141 20.84 -4.15 -18.63
CA ASN A 141 20.97 -5.28 -19.52
C ASN A 141 19.63 -5.92 -19.94
N LEU A 142 18.51 -5.47 -19.38
CA LEU A 142 17.19 -5.97 -19.74
C LEU A 142 16.79 -5.46 -21.12
N ALA A 143 16.30 -6.36 -21.95
CA ALA A 143 15.76 -6.02 -23.26
C ALA A 143 14.24 -5.73 -23.17
N PRO A 144 13.63 -5.14 -24.21
CA PRO A 144 12.19 -4.87 -24.24
C PRO A 144 11.31 -6.09 -23.93
N ALA A 145 11.68 -7.29 -24.37
CA ALA A 145 10.94 -8.52 -24.05
C ALA A 145 10.95 -8.87 -22.55
N ASP A 146 12.05 -8.57 -21.86
CA ASP A 146 12.17 -8.78 -20.41
C ASP A 146 11.25 -7.82 -19.64
N TYR A 147 11.15 -6.57 -20.10
CA TYR A 147 10.18 -5.60 -19.55
C TYR A 147 8.73 -6.01 -19.79
N VAL A 148 8.41 -6.59 -20.97
CA VAL A 148 7.07 -7.14 -21.22
C VAL A 148 6.75 -8.23 -20.20
N ALA A 149 7.67 -9.15 -19.91
CA ALA A 149 7.47 -10.20 -18.93
C ALA A 149 7.24 -9.64 -17.51
N LEU A 150 8.02 -8.64 -17.10
CA LEU A 150 7.84 -7.95 -15.82
C LEU A 150 6.47 -7.27 -15.72
N MET A 151 6.02 -6.59 -16.79
CA MET A 151 4.71 -5.92 -16.81
C MET A 151 3.56 -6.92 -16.80
N VAL A 152 3.68 -8.06 -17.47
CA VAL A 152 2.68 -9.15 -17.40
C VAL A 152 2.56 -9.66 -15.96
N ILE A 153 3.69 -9.88 -15.26
CA ILE A 153 3.67 -10.25 -13.85
C ILE A 153 2.97 -9.16 -13.01
N ALA A 154 3.35 -7.89 -13.22
CA ALA A 154 2.76 -6.77 -12.51
C ALA A 154 1.24 -6.71 -12.73
N PHE A 155 0.75 -6.82 -13.96
CA PHE A 155 -0.68 -6.78 -14.28
C PHE A 155 -1.45 -7.93 -13.64
N ILE A 156 -0.94 -9.16 -13.74
CA ILE A 156 -1.62 -10.33 -13.17
C ILE A 156 -1.63 -10.25 -11.64
N THR A 157 -0.52 -9.89 -11.02
CA THR A 157 -0.43 -9.80 -9.55
C THR A 157 -1.29 -8.66 -9.02
N VAL A 158 -1.23 -7.49 -9.63
CA VAL A 158 -2.03 -6.32 -9.24
C VAL A 158 -3.52 -6.59 -9.43
N GLY A 159 -3.93 -7.15 -10.58
CA GLY A 159 -5.33 -7.49 -10.86
C GLY A 159 -5.88 -8.58 -9.95
N ALA A 160 -5.03 -9.57 -9.56
CA ALA A 160 -5.46 -10.70 -8.76
C ALA A 160 -5.48 -10.42 -7.24
N LEU A 161 -4.56 -9.60 -6.73
CA LEU A 161 -4.35 -9.43 -5.28
C LEU A 161 -4.99 -8.15 -4.72
N LEU A 162 -5.14 -7.09 -5.51
CA LEU A 162 -5.69 -5.81 -5.06
C LEU A 162 -7.21 -5.75 -5.17
N GLY A 163 -7.93 -6.67 -4.54
CA GLY A 163 -9.39 -6.60 -4.50
C GLY A 163 -10.05 -7.79 -3.81
N SER A 164 -11.33 -7.63 -3.47
CA SER A 164 -12.15 -8.70 -2.89
C SER A 164 -12.48 -9.83 -3.88
N SER A 165 -12.27 -9.58 -5.18
CA SER A 165 -12.53 -10.51 -6.28
C SER A 165 -11.52 -10.30 -7.40
N VAL A 166 -10.89 -11.38 -7.85
CA VAL A 166 -9.94 -11.37 -8.97
C VAL A 166 -10.57 -10.78 -10.23
N TRP A 167 -11.82 -11.13 -10.53
CA TRP A 167 -12.53 -10.61 -11.71
C TRP A 167 -12.71 -9.10 -11.66
N ARG A 168 -13.06 -8.53 -10.49
CA ARG A 168 -13.19 -7.08 -10.32
C ARG A 168 -11.84 -6.39 -10.45
N GLY A 169 -10.78 -6.98 -9.91
CA GLY A 169 -9.42 -6.48 -10.07
C GLY A 169 -8.97 -6.44 -11.53
N LEU A 170 -9.18 -7.54 -12.26
CA LEU A 170 -8.84 -7.63 -13.68
C LEU A 170 -9.70 -6.70 -14.55
N THR A 171 -11.00 -6.53 -14.22
CA THR A 171 -11.85 -5.55 -14.92
C THR A 171 -11.35 -4.13 -14.69
N SER A 172 -11.02 -3.76 -13.45
CA SER A 172 -10.44 -2.44 -13.15
C SER A 172 -9.14 -2.20 -13.89
N LEU A 173 -8.25 -3.20 -13.92
CA LEU A 173 -7.01 -3.17 -14.69
C LEU A 173 -7.30 -2.97 -16.19
N GLY A 174 -8.23 -3.75 -16.76
CA GLY A 174 -8.63 -3.65 -18.15
C GLY A 174 -9.17 -2.27 -18.54
N ILE A 175 -9.98 -1.67 -17.67
CA ILE A 175 -10.45 -0.29 -17.84
C ILE A 175 -9.25 0.68 -17.85
N GLY A 176 -8.31 0.52 -16.93
CA GLY A 176 -7.10 1.35 -16.87
C GLY A 176 -6.25 1.21 -18.12
N LEU A 177 -5.99 -0.03 -18.57
CA LEU A 177 -5.25 -0.30 -19.80
C LEU A 177 -5.94 0.36 -21.02
N PHE A 178 -7.27 0.26 -21.11
CA PHE A 178 -8.03 0.89 -22.19
C PHE A 178 -7.92 2.41 -22.16
N LEU A 179 -8.07 3.04 -21.00
CA LEU A 179 -7.90 4.49 -20.85
C LEU A 179 -6.49 4.95 -21.23
N GLY A 180 -5.47 4.15 -20.92
CA GLY A 180 -4.07 4.44 -21.31
C GLY A 180 -3.81 4.34 -22.82
N LEU A 181 -4.69 3.70 -23.58
CA LEU A 181 -4.59 3.63 -25.05
C LEU A 181 -5.26 4.80 -25.77
N VAL A 182 -5.97 5.68 -25.06
CA VAL A 182 -6.58 6.89 -25.63
C VAL A 182 -5.47 7.89 -25.96
N GLY A 183 -5.53 8.51 -27.14
CA GLY A 183 -4.58 9.53 -27.57
C GLY A 183 -3.77 9.16 -28.78
N THR A 184 -2.66 9.86 -29.00
CA THR A 184 -1.75 9.64 -30.11
C THR A 184 -0.69 8.59 -29.73
N GLU A 185 -0.61 7.53 -30.48
CA GLU A 185 0.40 6.48 -30.28
C GLU A 185 1.80 7.00 -30.64
N ILE A 186 2.76 6.83 -29.73
CA ILE A 186 4.09 7.48 -29.80
C ILE A 186 4.93 6.97 -30.98
N LEU A 187 4.81 5.69 -31.36
CA LEU A 187 5.66 5.08 -32.39
C LEU A 187 5.11 5.30 -33.81
N SER A 188 3.78 5.28 -33.98
CA SER A 188 3.13 5.40 -35.28
C SER A 188 2.52 6.78 -35.57
N GLY A 189 2.33 7.59 -34.53
CA GLY A 189 1.63 8.89 -34.64
C GLY A 189 0.12 8.77 -34.90
N GLN A 190 -0.46 7.56 -34.83
CA GLN A 190 -1.89 7.34 -35.06
C GLN A 190 -2.72 7.73 -33.83
N GLN A 191 -3.78 8.50 -34.07
CA GLN A 191 -4.76 8.81 -33.03
C GLN A 191 -5.70 7.64 -32.80
N ARG A 192 -5.93 7.31 -31.53
CA ARG A 192 -6.78 6.21 -31.08
C ARG A 192 -7.78 6.69 -30.05
N TYR A 193 -9.06 6.35 -30.26
CA TYR A 193 -10.16 6.64 -29.35
C TYR A 193 -10.32 8.12 -28.97
N THR A 194 -9.81 9.03 -29.81
CA THR A 194 -9.92 10.49 -29.59
C THR A 194 -11.25 11.06 -30.07
N PHE A 195 -12.01 10.30 -30.88
CA PHE A 195 -13.29 10.71 -31.45
C PHE A 195 -13.24 12.08 -32.17
N GLY A 196 -12.06 12.48 -32.62
CA GLY A 196 -11.83 13.78 -33.25
C GLY A 196 -11.78 14.98 -32.27
N LEU A 197 -11.78 14.70 -30.96
CA LEU A 197 -11.67 15.73 -29.94
C LEU A 197 -10.20 16.07 -29.67
N LEU A 198 -9.82 17.32 -29.94
CA LEU A 198 -8.45 17.81 -29.75
C LEU A 198 -7.93 17.62 -28.31
N PRO A 199 -8.72 17.84 -27.24
CA PRO A 199 -8.26 17.60 -25.87
C PRO A 199 -7.90 16.14 -25.55
N LEU A 200 -8.33 15.18 -26.37
CA LEU A 200 -7.99 13.76 -26.21
C LEU A 200 -6.81 13.33 -27.11
N ALA A 201 -6.27 14.22 -27.93
CA ALA A 201 -5.15 13.90 -28.81
C ALA A 201 -3.88 13.53 -28.04
N ASP A 202 -3.63 14.21 -26.92
CA ASP A 202 -2.51 13.92 -26.00
C ASP A 202 -2.82 12.84 -24.96
N GLY A 203 -4.00 12.20 -25.07
CA GLY A 203 -4.49 11.20 -24.13
C GLY A 203 -5.26 11.80 -22.97
N ILE A 204 -5.62 10.94 -22.02
CA ILE A 204 -6.26 11.36 -20.77
C ILE A 204 -5.16 11.51 -19.72
N ASP A 205 -5.02 12.72 -19.18
CA ASP A 205 -4.01 13.00 -18.18
C ASP A 205 -4.18 12.11 -16.94
N VAL A 206 -3.09 11.44 -16.57
CA VAL A 206 -3.06 10.49 -15.44
C VAL A 206 -3.41 11.20 -14.14
N VAL A 207 -3.03 12.47 -14.00
CA VAL A 207 -3.31 13.28 -12.80
C VAL A 207 -4.80 13.50 -12.65
N LEU A 208 -5.50 13.88 -13.75
CA LEU A 208 -6.95 14.06 -13.74
C LEU A 208 -7.68 12.77 -13.36
N VAL A 209 -7.24 11.62 -13.91
CA VAL A 209 -7.81 10.32 -13.56
C VAL A 209 -7.55 9.97 -12.10
N ALA A 210 -6.33 10.15 -11.61
CA ALA A 210 -5.97 9.86 -10.24
C ALA A 210 -6.74 10.74 -9.24
N VAL A 211 -6.80 12.07 -9.49
CA VAL A 211 -7.57 13.00 -8.64
C VAL A 211 -9.07 12.68 -8.71
N GLY A 212 -9.59 12.42 -9.91
CA GLY A 212 -10.99 12.05 -10.10
C GLY A 212 -11.36 10.80 -9.30
N LEU A 213 -10.59 9.73 -9.42
CA LEU A 213 -10.87 8.46 -8.77
C LEU A 213 -10.63 8.50 -7.25
N PHE A 214 -9.46 8.99 -6.82
CA PHE A 214 -9.07 8.93 -5.40
C PHE A 214 -9.62 10.11 -4.59
N ALA A 215 -9.68 11.34 -5.14
CA ALA A 215 -10.17 12.49 -4.41
C ALA A 215 -11.70 12.65 -4.57
N VAL A 216 -12.19 12.86 -5.79
CA VAL A 216 -13.60 13.12 -6.03
C VAL A 216 -14.44 11.86 -5.77
N GLY A 217 -14.08 10.73 -6.36
CA GLY A 217 -14.81 9.46 -6.25
C GLY A 217 -14.91 8.95 -4.81
N GLU A 218 -13.79 8.95 -4.06
CA GLU A 218 -13.79 8.53 -2.66
C GLU A 218 -14.57 9.50 -1.78
N THR A 219 -14.42 10.82 -1.99
CA THR A 219 -15.19 11.84 -1.27
C THR A 219 -16.70 11.66 -1.47
N LEU A 220 -17.16 11.46 -2.70
CA LEU A 220 -18.57 11.19 -3.00
C LEU A 220 -19.04 9.89 -2.34
N TYR A 221 -18.22 8.84 -2.38
CA TYR A 221 -18.55 7.55 -1.76
C TYR A 221 -18.66 7.66 -0.24
N VAL A 222 -17.71 8.30 0.41
CA VAL A 222 -17.76 8.47 1.87
C VAL A 222 -18.89 9.42 2.26
N ALA A 223 -19.11 10.51 1.52
CA ALA A 223 -20.23 11.43 1.73
C ALA A 223 -21.59 10.73 1.65
N SER A 224 -21.76 9.78 0.71
CA SER A 224 -22.99 8.99 0.58
C SER A 224 -23.26 8.07 1.78
N LYS A 225 -22.25 7.79 2.61
CA LYS A 225 -22.34 6.91 3.80
C LYS A 225 -22.23 7.66 5.13
N LEU A 226 -22.18 9.00 5.09
CA LEU A 226 -22.10 9.80 6.31
C LEU A 226 -23.33 9.53 7.17
N ARG A 227 -23.12 8.87 8.32
CA ARG A 227 -24.08 8.82 9.41
C ARG A 227 -23.62 9.83 10.46
N HIS A 228 -24.58 10.62 10.94
CA HIS A 228 -24.35 11.47 12.12
C HIS A 228 -24.19 10.55 13.34
N GLY A 229 -22.98 10.47 13.85
CA GLY A 229 -22.68 9.72 15.07
C GLY A 229 -21.42 10.32 15.71
N ASP A 230 -21.44 10.47 17.01
CA ASP A 230 -20.28 10.93 17.77
C ASP A 230 -19.13 9.94 17.63
N ILE A 231 -17.97 10.46 17.24
CA ILE A 231 -16.74 9.68 17.17
C ILE A 231 -16.18 9.59 18.59
N ALA A 232 -16.33 8.44 19.22
CA ALA A 232 -15.75 8.19 20.55
C ALA A 232 -14.22 8.01 20.42
N LEU A 233 -13.49 9.08 20.64
CA LEU A 233 -12.03 9.05 20.78
C LEU A 233 -11.65 8.41 22.13
N VAL A 234 -10.74 7.42 22.09
CA VAL A 234 -10.13 6.90 23.30
C VAL A 234 -9.13 7.93 23.83
N PRO A 235 -9.29 8.40 25.08
CA PRO A 235 -8.40 9.41 25.64
C PRO A 235 -6.97 8.87 25.79
N VAL A 236 -5.98 9.69 25.41
CA VAL A 236 -4.56 9.34 25.54
C VAL A 236 -3.97 10.01 26.77
N THR A 237 -3.36 9.22 27.63
CA THR A 237 -2.60 9.73 28.78
C THR A 237 -1.38 10.51 28.28
N ARG A 238 -1.25 11.77 28.68
CA ARG A 238 -0.15 12.64 28.27
C ARG A 238 1.09 12.43 29.15
N GLY A 239 2.25 12.50 28.52
CA GLY A 239 3.55 12.50 29.19
C GLY A 239 4.44 11.33 28.76
N TRP A 240 5.75 11.59 28.68
CA TRP A 240 6.75 10.63 28.23
C TRP A 240 6.84 9.37 29.11
N ARG A 241 6.44 9.44 30.38
CA ARG A 241 6.40 8.29 31.30
C ARG A 241 5.31 7.27 30.96
N SER A 242 4.30 7.66 30.18
CA SER A 242 3.23 6.76 29.72
C SER A 242 3.54 6.05 28.41
N TRP A 243 4.70 6.31 27.80
CA TRP A 243 5.05 5.73 26.50
C TRP A 243 5.30 4.23 26.62
N MET A 244 6.55 3.81 26.74
CA MET A 244 6.89 2.39 26.77
C MET A 244 7.57 2.01 28.07
N SER A 245 7.12 0.93 28.69
CA SER A 245 7.81 0.31 29.82
C SER A 245 9.05 -0.47 29.33
N LYS A 246 9.93 -0.89 30.26
CA LYS A 246 11.06 -1.75 29.94
C LYS A 246 10.63 -3.09 29.33
N ASP A 247 9.48 -3.61 29.78
CA ASP A 247 8.91 -4.84 29.20
C ASP A 247 8.40 -4.62 27.79
N ASP A 248 7.75 -3.48 27.52
CA ASP A 248 7.30 -3.11 26.17
C ASP A 248 8.47 -3.06 25.18
N TRP A 249 9.59 -2.45 25.56
CA TRP A 249 10.83 -2.43 24.78
C TRP A 249 11.36 -3.84 24.49
N ARG A 250 11.44 -4.66 25.54
CA ARG A 250 11.92 -6.04 25.44
C ARG A 250 11.06 -6.88 24.51
N ARG A 251 9.75 -6.62 24.48
CA ARG A 251 8.80 -7.35 23.65
C ARG A 251 8.72 -6.82 22.22
N SER A 252 9.05 -5.55 21.97
CA SER A 252 8.87 -4.89 20.67
C SER A 252 10.08 -4.96 19.76
N TRP A 253 11.33 -4.95 20.26
CA TRP A 253 12.52 -4.82 19.42
C TRP A 253 12.70 -5.96 18.40
N LYS A 254 12.42 -7.21 18.79
CA LYS A 254 12.46 -8.35 17.85
C LYS A 254 11.34 -8.30 16.79
N PRO A 255 10.07 -8.04 17.17
CA PRO A 255 9.01 -7.73 16.22
C PRO A 255 9.36 -6.63 15.22
N TRP A 256 9.97 -5.52 15.65
CA TRP A 256 10.39 -4.46 14.74
C TRP A 256 11.37 -4.97 13.67
N LEU A 257 12.40 -5.71 14.06
CA LEU A 257 13.36 -6.27 13.10
C LEU A 257 12.74 -7.32 12.17
N ARG A 258 11.89 -8.19 12.70
CA ARG A 258 11.19 -9.20 11.87
C ARG A 258 10.19 -8.54 10.92
N GLY A 259 9.43 -7.56 11.41
CA GLY A 259 8.54 -6.76 10.58
C GLY A 259 9.28 -6.08 9.44
N THR A 260 10.43 -5.48 9.72
CA THR A 260 11.31 -4.87 8.71
C THR A 260 11.78 -5.91 7.67
N ALA A 261 12.26 -7.07 8.13
CA ALA A 261 12.72 -8.15 7.27
C ALA A 261 11.62 -8.75 6.39
N ILE A 262 10.36 -8.70 6.82
CA ILE A 262 9.19 -9.11 6.04
C ILE A 262 8.74 -7.97 5.11
N GLY A 263 8.64 -6.75 5.64
CA GLY A 263 8.05 -5.62 4.94
C GLY A 263 8.85 -5.19 3.72
N PHE A 264 10.15 -5.01 3.88
CA PHE A 264 11.00 -4.50 2.80
C PHE A 264 10.97 -5.38 1.54
N PRO A 265 11.19 -6.70 1.60
CA PRO A 265 11.09 -7.56 0.41
C PRO A 265 9.68 -7.62 -0.18
N ILE A 266 8.64 -7.67 0.67
CA ILE A 266 7.25 -7.70 0.19
C ILE A 266 6.89 -6.40 -0.55
N GLY A 267 7.39 -5.26 -0.10
CA GLY A 267 7.20 -3.98 -0.79
C GLY A 267 7.79 -3.96 -2.21
N THR A 268 8.87 -4.71 -2.47
CA THR A 268 9.48 -4.78 -3.80
C THR A 268 8.68 -5.62 -4.80
N ILE A 269 7.74 -6.43 -4.32
CA ILE A 269 6.95 -7.33 -5.17
C ILE A 269 5.69 -6.61 -5.67
N PRO A 270 5.35 -6.68 -6.96
CA PRO A 270 4.09 -6.13 -7.47
C PRO A 270 2.88 -6.67 -6.69
N ALA A 271 1.97 -5.78 -6.29
CA ALA A 271 0.82 -6.07 -5.42
C ALA A 271 1.16 -6.66 -4.03
N GLY A 272 2.45 -6.75 -3.66
CA GLY A 272 2.86 -7.09 -2.29
C GLY A 272 2.44 -6.00 -1.31
N GLY A 273 2.94 -4.80 -1.54
CA GLY A 273 2.57 -3.60 -0.79
C GLY A 273 2.63 -3.74 0.73
N ALA A 274 2.26 -2.68 1.41
CA ALA A 274 2.22 -2.66 2.87
C ALA A 274 1.09 -3.54 3.45
N ASP A 275 -0.03 -3.69 2.72
CA ASP A 275 -1.18 -4.47 3.18
C ASP A 275 -0.80 -5.94 3.44
N VAL A 276 -0.19 -6.59 2.45
CA VAL A 276 0.25 -7.99 2.58
C VAL A 276 1.33 -8.13 3.64
N ALA A 277 2.28 -7.19 3.67
CA ALA A 277 3.40 -7.20 4.61
C ALA A 277 2.93 -7.15 6.07
N THR A 278 1.96 -6.29 6.39
CA THR A 278 1.43 -6.13 7.75
C THR A 278 0.69 -7.37 8.24
N PHE A 279 -0.18 -7.97 7.39
CA PHE A 279 -0.87 -9.21 7.73
C PHE A 279 0.09 -10.37 7.93
N LEU A 280 1.10 -10.51 7.07
CA LEU A 280 2.12 -11.56 7.19
C LEU A 280 2.95 -11.38 8.46
N SER A 281 3.32 -10.14 8.78
CA SER A 281 4.04 -9.80 10.02
C SER A 281 3.20 -10.14 11.24
N TYR A 282 1.91 -9.76 11.28
CA TYR A 282 1.01 -10.10 12.38
C TYR A 282 0.88 -11.62 12.60
N ALA A 283 0.67 -12.36 11.53
CA ALA A 283 0.58 -13.82 11.59
C ALA A 283 1.88 -14.46 12.12
N SER A 284 3.02 -13.93 11.69
CA SER A 284 4.35 -14.36 12.14
C SER A 284 4.55 -14.05 13.62
N GLU A 285 4.21 -12.83 14.06
CA GLU A 285 4.34 -12.44 15.48
C GLU A 285 3.42 -13.27 16.37
N LYS A 286 2.17 -13.50 15.97
CA LYS A 286 1.24 -14.37 16.71
C LYS A 286 1.77 -15.80 16.86
N LYS A 287 2.47 -16.32 15.84
CA LYS A 287 3.08 -17.67 15.90
C LYS A 287 4.32 -17.73 16.78
N LEU A 288 5.16 -16.68 16.74
CA LEU A 288 6.48 -16.62 17.38
C LEU A 288 6.45 -16.07 18.80
N SER A 289 5.42 -15.29 19.17
CA SER A 289 5.31 -14.70 20.51
C SER A 289 5.20 -15.77 21.58
N LYS A 290 5.79 -15.45 22.75
CA LYS A 290 5.60 -16.21 23.99
C LYS A 290 4.25 -15.91 24.66
N HIS A 291 3.58 -14.82 24.26
CA HIS A 291 2.32 -14.33 24.82
C HIS A 291 1.18 -14.47 23.82
N LYS A 292 1.03 -15.67 23.23
CA LYS A 292 0.04 -15.94 22.16
C LYS A 292 -1.40 -15.68 22.60
N GLU A 293 -1.68 -15.87 23.88
CA GLU A 293 -2.98 -15.66 24.52
C GLU A 293 -3.40 -14.17 24.59
N GLN A 294 -2.44 -13.24 24.48
CA GLN A 294 -2.71 -11.81 24.46
C GLN A 294 -3.13 -11.30 23.07
N PHE A 295 -2.85 -12.06 21.99
CA PHE A 295 -3.30 -11.69 20.66
C PHE A 295 -4.83 -11.70 20.58
N GLY A 296 -5.38 -10.60 20.06
CA GLY A 296 -6.80 -10.31 20.11
C GLY A 296 -7.23 -9.60 21.40
N ARG A 297 -6.31 -9.31 22.35
CA ARG A 297 -6.58 -8.65 23.63
C ARG A 297 -5.64 -7.48 23.93
N GLY A 298 -4.86 -7.02 22.97
CA GLY A 298 -3.91 -5.92 23.10
C GLY A 298 -2.45 -6.37 23.24
N ALA A 299 -2.03 -7.35 22.45
CA ALA A 299 -0.64 -7.78 22.36
C ALA A 299 0.22 -6.71 21.70
N ILE A 300 1.28 -6.24 22.37
CA ILE A 300 2.16 -5.19 21.86
C ILE A 300 2.95 -5.65 20.62
N GLU A 301 3.31 -6.93 20.54
CA GLU A 301 3.98 -7.53 19.39
C GLU A 301 3.11 -7.44 18.13
N GLY A 302 1.78 -7.49 18.29
CA GLY A 302 0.80 -7.34 17.21
C GLY A 302 0.62 -5.89 16.74
N VAL A 303 1.22 -4.93 17.41
CA VAL A 303 1.40 -3.54 16.94
C VAL A 303 2.80 -3.38 16.36
N ALA A 304 3.82 -3.80 17.10
CA ALA A 304 5.22 -3.58 16.76
C ALA A 304 5.62 -4.18 15.41
N GLY A 305 5.32 -5.46 15.18
CA GLY A 305 5.67 -6.14 13.93
C GLY A 305 4.99 -5.56 12.70
N PRO A 306 3.66 -5.44 12.68
CA PRO A 306 2.93 -4.87 11.55
C PRO A 306 3.33 -3.44 11.21
N GLU A 307 3.52 -2.56 12.19
CA GLU A 307 3.94 -1.18 11.93
C GLU A 307 5.33 -1.09 11.33
N ALA A 308 6.26 -1.91 11.81
CA ALA A 308 7.57 -2.02 11.20
C ALA A 308 7.49 -2.55 9.76
N ALA A 309 6.62 -3.55 9.50
CA ALA A 309 6.42 -4.08 8.16
C ALA A 309 5.79 -3.06 7.20
N ASN A 310 4.84 -2.25 7.70
CA ASN A 310 4.21 -1.18 6.96
C ASN A 310 5.25 -0.19 6.41
N ASN A 311 6.06 0.38 7.29
CA ASN A 311 7.04 1.40 6.92
C ASN A 311 8.24 0.84 6.15
N ALA A 312 8.65 -0.40 6.42
CA ALA A 312 9.67 -1.05 5.62
C ALA A 312 9.18 -1.35 4.19
N ALA A 313 7.91 -1.72 4.02
CA ALA A 313 7.33 -1.94 2.71
C ALA A 313 7.28 -0.65 1.88
N ALA A 314 7.06 0.51 2.51
CA ALA A 314 7.08 1.80 1.81
C ALA A 314 8.44 2.08 1.15
N ALA A 315 9.55 1.83 1.84
CA ALA A 315 10.88 1.91 1.23
C ALA A 315 11.11 0.83 0.17
N GLY A 316 10.60 -0.39 0.40
CA GLY A 316 10.68 -1.49 -0.56
C GLY A 316 10.00 -1.16 -1.89
N VAL A 317 8.86 -0.49 -1.87
CA VAL A 317 8.10 -0.03 -3.05
C VAL A 317 8.93 0.91 -3.94
N LEU A 318 9.82 1.72 -3.37
CA LEU A 318 10.67 2.63 -4.12
C LEU A 318 11.78 1.91 -4.90
N VAL A 319 12.15 0.69 -4.53
CA VAL A 319 13.18 -0.09 -5.26
C VAL A 319 12.76 -0.31 -6.71
N PRO A 320 11.68 -1.07 -7.04
CA PRO A 320 11.28 -1.28 -8.42
C PRO A 320 10.80 0.00 -9.10
N LEU A 321 10.24 0.96 -8.37
CA LEU A 321 9.85 2.24 -8.92
C LEU A 321 11.04 2.99 -9.50
N LEU A 322 12.12 3.16 -8.74
CA LEU A 322 13.29 3.94 -9.18
C LEU A 322 14.18 3.17 -10.17
N THR A 323 14.30 1.85 -10.01
CA THR A 323 15.24 1.04 -10.79
C THR A 323 14.66 0.47 -12.08
N LEU A 324 13.36 0.19 -12.13
CA LEU A 324 12.68 -0.44 -13.26
C LEU A 324 11.56 0.43 -13.84
N GLY A 325 11.17 1.52 -13.14
CA GLY A 325 9.98 2.29 -13.51
C GLY A 325 8.68 1.52 -13.29
N LEU A 326 8.67 0.55 -12.37
CA LEU A 326 7.52 -0.32 -12.11
C LEU A 326 6.90 -0.01 -10.75
N PRO A 327 5.72 0.62 -10.71
CA PRO A 327 5.02 0.87 -9.46
C PRO A 327 4.36 -0.43 -8.97
N THR A 328 4.52 -0.73 -7.68
CA THR A 328 3.92 -1.89 -7.03
C THR A 328 2.64 -1.55 -6.24
N THR A 329 2.37 -0.26 -6.04
CA THR A 329 1.20 0.26 -5.33
C THR A 329 0.58 1.45 -6.07
N ALA A 330 -0.65 1.83 -5.70
CA ALA A 330 -1.31 3.01 -6.26
C ALA A 330 -0.51 4.29 -5.99
N THR A 331 0.01 4.47 -4.78
CA THR A 331 0.82 5.65 -4.43
C THR A 331 2.08 5.72 -5.29
N ALA A 332 2.78 4.60 -5.46
CA ALA A 332 3.96 4.51 -6.33
C ALA A 332 3.61 4.83 -7.80
N ALA A 333 2.43 4.40 -8.26
CA ALA A 333 1.97 4.72 -9.61
C ALA A 333 1.79 6.24 -9.81
N ILE A 334 1.20 6.92 -8.84
CA ILE A 334 1.04 8.38 -8.91
C ILE A 334 2.40 9.10 -8.79
N ILE A 335 3.31 8.60 -7.95
CA ILE A 335 4.68 9.13 -7.87
C ILE A 335 5.41 8.92 -9.21
N LEU A 336 5.21 7.77 -9.88
CA LEU A 336 5.75 7.54 -11.23
C LEU A 336 5.21 8.58 -12.22
N SER A 337 3.90 8.86 -12.17
CA SER A 337 3.31 9.92 -12.99
C SER A 337 3.92 11.30 -12.66
N ALA A 338 4.20 11.58 -11.39
CA ALA A 338 4.89 12.81 -11.00
C ALA A 338 6.28 12.92 -11.64
N PHE A 339 7.09 11.87 -11.62
CA PHE A 339 8.37 11.85 -12.34
C PHE A 339 8.18 12.16 -13.83
N GLN A 340 7.20 11.50 -14.46
CA GLN A 340 6.93 11.67 -15.89
C GLN A 340 6.47 13.09 -16.24
N SER A 341 5.67 13.73 -15.39
CA SER A 341 5.22 15.12 -15.56
C SER A 341 6.37 16.13 -15.55
N TYR A 342 7.46 15.79 -14.86
CA TYR A 342 8.72 16.56 -14.91
C TYR A 342 9.67 16.13 -16.05
N GLY A 343 9.22 15.26 -16.97
CA GLY A 343 10.06 14.75 -18.05
C GLY A 343 11.13 13.75 -17.59
N ILE A 344 11.05 13.27 -16.34
CA ILE A 344 11.99 12.33 -15.75
C ILE A 344 11.41 10.93 -15.88
N GLN A 345 12.18 10.01 -16.44
CA GLN A 345 11.77 8.60 -16.59
C GLN A 345 12.46 7.74 -15.55
N PRO A 346 11.75 7.24 -14.52
CA PRO A 346 12.29 6.22 -13.63
C PRO A 346 12.62 4.95 -14.39
N GLY A 347 13.69 4.31 -13.97
CA GLY A 347 14.20 3.11 -14.62
C GLY A 347 15.72 2.98 -14.48
N PRO A 348 16.35 2.04 -15.17
CA PRO A 348 17.76 1.73 -14.99
C PRO A 348 18.71 2.92 -15.19
N GLN A 349 18.38 3.80 -16.14
CA GLN A 349 19.20 4.96 -16.46
C GLN A 349 18.98 6.16 -15.50
N LEU A 350 18.01 6.10 -14.60
CA LEU A 350 17.72 7.21 -13.68
C LEU A 350 18.92 7.53 -12.79
N PHE A 351 19.62 6.51 -12.31
CA PHE A 351 20.80 6.66 -11.45
C PHE A 351 22.02 7.26 -12.16
N THR A 352 22.07 7.14 -13.49
CA THR A 352 23.15 7.71 -14.30
C THR A 352 22.81 9.07 -14.86
N ASN A 353 21.55 9.28 -15.29
CA ASN A 353 21.11 10.52 -15.93
C ASN A 353 20.73 11.62 -14.93
N GLN A 354 20.23 11.22 -13.74
CA GLN A 354 19.77 12.14 -12.69
C GLN A 354 20.27 11.74 -11.30
N PRO A 355 21.60 11.51 -11.10
CA PRO A 355 22.15 11.00 -9.84
C PRO A 355 21.87 11.95 -8.67
N ALA A 356 22.04 13.26 -8.85
CA ALA A 356 21.82 14.24 -7.80
C ALA A 356 20.39 14.20 -7.25
N LEU A 357 19.39 14.11 -8.13
CA LEU A 357 17.98 14.01 -7.75
C LEU A 357 17.70 12.71 -6.97
N VAL A 358 18.17 11.56 -7.48
CA VAL A 358 17.91 10.26 -6.85
C VAL A 358 18.54 10.17 -5.47
N TRP A 359 19.79 10.62 -5.35
CA TRP A 359 20.48 10.57 -4.06
C TRP A 359 19.94 11.59 -3.06
N ALA A 360 19.52 12.77 -3.52
CA ALA A 360 18.80 13.73 -2.69
C ALA A 360 17.46 13.16 -2.20
N LEU A 361 16.71 12.48 -3.08
CA LEU A 361 15.47 11.79 -2.71
C LEU A 361 15.73 10.71 -1.66
N ILE A 362 16.73 9.83 -1.85
CA ILE A 362 17.07 8.78 -0.88
C ILE A 362 17.52 9.40 0.46
N ALA A 363 18.35 10.44 0.44
CA ALA A 363 18.79 11.15 1.64
C ALA A 363 17.61 11.79 2.39
N SER A 364 16.65 12.37 1.64
CA SER A 364 15.46 12.98 2.22
C SER A 364 14.58 11.99 3.00
N LEU A 365 14.59 10.69 2.65
CA LEU A 365 13.86 9.66 3.39
C LEU A 365 14.44 9.44 4.80
N TYR A 366 15.76 9.51 4.97
CA TYR A 366 16.37 9.45 6.30
C TYR A 366 15.99 10.66 7.14
N ILE A 367 16.09 11.86 6.54
CA ILE A 367 15.73 13.13 7.20
C ILE A 367 14.25 13.11 7.55
N GLY A 368 13.38 12.71 6.61
CA GLY A 368 11.96 12.59 6.78
C GLY A 368 11.58 11.62 7.90
N ASN A 369 12.27 10.49 8.03
CA ASN A 369 12.05 9.54 9.13
C ASN A 369 12.28 10.18 10.51
N VAL A 370 13.35 10.99 10.65
CA VAL A 370 13.60 11.73 11.90
C VAL A 370 12.48 12.74 12.16
N MET A 371 12.08 13.50 11.13
CA MET A 371 10.97 14.46 11.26
C MET A 371 9.67 13.76 11.65
N LEU A 372 9.37 12.59 11.06
CA LEU A 372 8.19 11.81 11.36
C LEU A 372 8.17 11.26 12.77
N LEU A 373 9.32 10.82 13.30
CA LEU A 373 9.41 10.41 14.71
C LEU A 373 9.06 11.58 15.64
N ILE A 374 9.58 12.79 15.36
CA ILE A 374 9.30 14.00 16.14
C ILE A 374 7.82 14.38 16.02
N LEU A 375 7.24 14.33 14.84
CA LEU A 375 5.84 14.69 14.61
C LEU A 375 4.87 13.70 15.28
N ASN A 376 5.16 12.39 15.24
CA ASN A 376 4.22 11.37 15.70
C ASN A 376 4.38 10.95 17.16
N LEU A 377 5.50 11.27 17.80
CA LEU A 377 5.73 10.88 19.19
C LEU A 377 5.42 12.03 20.16
N PRO A 378 6.20 13.16 20.22
CA PRO A 378 5.88 14.23 21.14
C PRO A 378 4.67 15.06 20.71
N LEU A 379 4.39 15.19 19.40
CA LEU A 379 3.34 16.04 18.87
C LEU A 379 2.01 15.31 18.59
N VAL A 380 1.88 14.07 19.04
CA VAL A 380 0.66 13.26 18.84
C VAL A 380 -0.63 13.98 19.26
N GLY A 381 -0.56 14.87 20.25
CA GLY A 381 -1.71 15.66 20.71
C GLY A 381 -2.28 16.60 19.64
N ILE A 382 -1.48 17.03 18.66
CA ILE A 382 -1.94 17.86 17.53
C ILE A 382 -2.81 16.99 16.61
N TRP A 383 -2.37 15.78 16.31
CA TRP A 383 -3.09 14.85 15.46
C TRP A 383 -4.41 14.40 16.05
N VAL A 384 -4.47 14.22 17.37
CA VAL A 384 -5.73 13.93 18.08
C VAL A 384 -6.74 15.07 17.92
N LYS A 385 -6.29 16.35 17.91
CA LYS A 385 -7.18 17.50 17.66
C LYS A 385 -7.64 17.54 16.21
N LEU A 386 -6.78 17.17 15.25
CA LEU A 386 -7.12 17.10 13.84
C LEU A 386 -8.30 16.14 13.58
N LEU A 387 -8.36 15.02 14.31
CA LEU A 387 -9.47 14.06 14.23
C LEU A 387 -10.83 14.63 14.66
N GLN A 388 -10.86 15.78 15.33
CA GLN A 388 -12.08 16.43 15.76
C GLN A 388 -12.68 17.36 14.69
N ILE A 389 -11.98 17.58 13.56
CA ILE A 389 -12.49 18.38 12.44
C ILE A 389 -13.72 17.68 11.85
N PRO A 390 -14.87 18.37 11.73
CA PRO A 390 -16.05 17.77 11.13
C PRO A 390 -15.79 17.38 9.67
N ARG A 391 -16.12 16.12 9.34
CA ARG A 391 -15.88 15.53 8.01
C ARG A 391 -16.40 16.36 6.81
N PRO A 392 -17.57 17.04 6.88
CA PRO A 392 -18.05 17.86 5.77
C PRO A 392 -17.06 18.94 5.32
N TYR A 393 -16.36 19.60 6.27
CA TYR A 393 -15.36 20.62 5.94
C TYR A 393 -14.14 20.02 5.21
N LEU A 394 -13.70 18.83 5.64
CA LEU A 394 -12.60 18.11 4.98
C LEU A 394 -12.97 17.77 3.54
N TYR A 395 -14.16 17.23 3.31
CA TYR A 395 -14.59 16.83 1.97
C TYR A 395 -14.85 18.03 1.05
N ALA A 396 -15.39 19.13 1.59
CA ALA A 396 -15.51 20.37 0.83
C ALA A 396 -14.13 20.91 0.40
N GLY A 397 -13.16 20.92 1.31
CA GLY A 397 -11.78 21.30 1.00
C GLY A 397 -11.16 20.42 -0.08
N ILE A 398 -11.29 19.08 0.05
CA ILE A 398 -10.77 18.13 -0.95
C ILE A 398 -11.35 18.40 -2.34
N LEU A 399 -12.68 18.56 -2.46
CA LEU A 399 -13.32 18.83 -3.74
C LEU A 399 -12.88 20.18 -4.34
N THR A 400 -12.72 21.20 -3.49
CA THR A 400 -12.22 22.52 -3.93
C THR A 400 -10.80 22.42 -4.48
N PHE A 401 -9.89 21.78 -3.73
CA PHE A 401 -8.50 21.58 -4.19
C PHE A 401 -8.42 20.67 -5.41
N ALA A 402 -9.27 19.65 -5.50
CA ALA A 402 -9.34 18.78 -6.68
C ALA A 402 -9.74 19.57 -7.94
N ALA A 403 -10.74 20.45 -7.83
CA ALA A 403 -11.18 21.30 -8.95
C ALA A 403 -10.11 22.33 -9.35
N LEU A 404 -9.49 22.98 -8.35
CA LEU A 404 -8.39 23.93 -8.59
C LEU A 404 -7.17 23.24 -9.21
N GLY A 405 -6.80 22.06 -8.68
CA GLY A 405 -5.69 21.27 -9.20
C GLY A 405 -5.94 20.81 -10.63
N ALA A 406 -7.14 20.28 -10.93
CA ALA A 406 -7.49 19.87 -12.28
C ALA A 406 -7.43 21.03 -13.28
N TYR A 407 -7.94 22.20 -12.89
CA TYR A 407 -7.85 23.39 -13.73
C TYR A 407 -6.39 23.84 -13.97
N ALA A 408 -5.54 23.71 -12.94
CA ALA A 408 -4.14 24.13 -13.01
C ALA A 408 -3.26 23.26 -13.94
N VAL A 409 -3.70 22.04 -14.28
CA VAL A 409 -2.93 21.13 -15.17
C VAL A 409 -2.78 21.75 -16.56
N ASN A 410 -3.88 22.16 -17.21
CA ASN A 410 -3.89 22.67 -18.56
C ASN A 410 -4.63 24.02 -18.71
N PHE A 411 -5.03 24.65 -17.60
CA PHE A 411 -5.86 25.86 -17.56
C PHE A 411 -7.16 25.73 -18.37
N SER A 412 -7.75 24.51 -18.36
CA SER A 412 -8.91 24.15 -19.17
C SER A 412 -10.12 23.83 -18.31
N ALA A 413 -11.27 24.43 -18.63
CA ALA A 413 -12.54 24.06 -18.02
C ALA A 413 -12.98 22.62 -18.39
N VAL A 414 -12.50 22.09 -19.53
CA VAL A 414 -12.76 20.72 -19.96
C VAL A 414 -12.17 19.73 -18.96
N ASP A 415 -11.03 20.02 -18.36
CA ASP A 415 -10.38 19.17 -17.37
C ASP A 415 -11.22 19.03 -16.09
N ILE A 416 -11.95 20.09 -15.71
CA ILE A 416 -12.91 20.02 -14.59
C ILE A 416 -14.07 19.08 -14.93
N VAL A 417 -14.57 19.10 -16.17
CA VAL A 417 -15.62 18.20 -16.62
C VAL A 417 -15.12 16.75 -16.63
N ILE A 418 -13.92 16.52 -17.16
CA ILE A 418 -13.27 15.19 -17.15
C ILE A 418 -13.10 14.71 -15.71
N LEU A 419 -12.59 15.56 -14.80
CA LEU A 419 -12.45 15.25 -13.39
C LEU A 419 -13.78 14.81 -12.75
N LEU A 420 -14.86 15.53 -12.99
CA LEU A 420 -16.18 15.21 -12.44
C LEU A 420 -16.73 13.90 -13.00
N VAL A 421 -16.61 13.66 -14.30
CA VAL A 421 -17.04 12.41 -14.96
C VAL A 421 -16.26 11.22 -14.36
N ILE A 422 -14.93 11.35 -14.27
CA ILE A 422 -14.09 10.30 -13.70
C ILE A 422 -14.39 10.12 -12.20
N GLY A 423 -14.66 11.21 -11.47
CA GLY A 423 -15.07 11.14 -10.07
C GLY A 423 -16.38 10.38 -9.87
N ILE A 424 -17.37 10.61 -10.73
CA ILE A 424 -18.64 9.86 -10.71
C ILE A 424 -18.40 8.38 -11.02
N VAL A 425 -17.57 8.07 -12.02
CA VAL A 425 -17.17 6.69 -12.33
C VAL A 425 -16.46 6.06 -11.13
N GLY A 426 -15.53 6.78 -10.48
CA GLY A 426 -14.85 6.35 -9.26
C GLY A 426 -15.82 6.03 -8.13
N TYR A 427 -16.83 6.88 -7.91
CA TYR A 427 -17.89 6.62 -6.93
C TYR A 427 -18.60 5.28 -7.20
N PHE A 428 -19.00 5.02 -8.43
CA PHE A 428 -19.68 3.76 -8.79
C PHE A 428 -18.74 2.56 -8.67
N LEU A 429 -17.50 2.66 -9.14
CA LEU A 429 -16.50 1.61 -8.97
C LEU A 429 -16.34 1.24 -7.49
N ARG A 430 -16.20 2.25 -6.61
CA ARG A 430 -16.08 2.05 -5.18
C ARG A 430 -17.35 1.44 -4.57
N ARG A 431 -18.51 1.93 -4.98
CA ARG A 431 -19.81 1.44 -4.51
C ARG A 431 -20.03 -0.04 -4.82
N TYR A 432 -19.60 -0.50 -6.00
CA TYR A 432 -19.72 -1.90 -6.44
C TYR A 432 -18.50 -2.76 -6.07
N GLY A 433 -17.56 -2.23 -5.33
CA GLY A 433 -16.40 -2.96 -4.81
C GLY A 433 -15.31 -3.26 -5.86
N TYR A 434 -15.23 -2.45 -6.91
CA TYR A 434 -14.11 -2.48 -7.85
C TYR A 434 -12.91 -1.74 -7.27
N PRO A 435 -11.72 -2.34 -7.23
CA PRO A 435 -10.52 -1.70 -6.70
C PRO A 435 -10.00 -0.63 -7.68
N ILE A 436 -9.70 0.57 -7.16
CA ILE A 436 -9.22 1.70 -7.98
C ILE A 436 -7.73 1.54 -8.34
N ALA A 437 -6.92 0.97 -7.44
CA ALA A 437 -5.48 0.85 -7.63
C ALA A 437 -5.08 0.11 -8.94
N PRO A 438 -5.67 -1.05 -9.29
CA PRO A 438 -5.37 -1.71 -10.56
C PRO A 438 -5.68 -0.86 -11.79
N LEU A 439 -6.76 -0.04 -11.73
CA LEU A 439 -7.11 0.86 -12.82
C LEU A 439 -6.01 1.90 -13.05
N VAL A 440 -5.54 2.58 -12.02
CA VAL A 440 -4.48 3.60 -12.14
C VAL A 440 -3.16 2.98 -12.59
N ILE A 441 -2.81 1.80 -12.08
CA ILE A 441 -1.61 1.08 -12.52
C ILE A 441 -1.74 0.69 -14.00
N GLY A 442 -2.90 0.21 -14.43
CA GLY A 442 -3.17 -0.12 -15.82
C GLY A 442 -3.06 1.09 -16.76
N LEU A 443 -3.61 2.23 -16.33
CA LEU A 443 -3.53 3.49 -17.06
C LEU A 443 -2.09 3.94 -17.30
N ILE A 444 -1.24 3.86 -16.27
CA ILE A 444 0.16 4.33 -16.33
C ILE A 444 1.06 3.33 -17.05
N LEU A 445 0.93 2.04 -16.72
CA LEU A 445 1.77 1.00 -17.29
C LEU A 445 1.31 0.53 -18.68
N GLY A 446 0.06 0.78 -19.08
CA GLY A 446 -0.48 0.35 -20.37
C GLY A 446 0.34 0.86 -21.56
N PRO A 447 0.52 2.18 -21.72
CA PRO A 447 1.35 2.76 -22.77
C PRO A 447 2.80 2.29 -22.73
N MET A 448 3.38 2.13 -21.53
CA MET A 448 4.74 1.61 -21.38
C MET A 448 4.84 0.16 -21.82
N ALA A 449 3.88 -0.69 -21.46
CA ALA A 449 3.83 -2.09 -21.84
C ALA A 449 3.67 -2.24 -23.37
N GLU A 450 2.82 -1.44 -23.98
CA GLU A 450 2.64 -1.41 -25.43
C GLU A 450 3.94 -1.00 -26.12
N ALA A 451 4.59 0.07 -25.68
CA ALA A 451 5.84 0.55 -26.25
C ALA A 451 6.95 -0.53 -26.18
N GLN A 452 7.09 -1.23 -25.04
CA GLN A 452 8.05 -2.30 -24.88
C GLN A 452 7.70 -3.53 -25.74
N LEU A 453 6.41 -3.89 -25.80
CA LEU A 453 5.95 -4.99 -26.65
C LEU A 453 6.26 -4.71 -28.13
N ARG A 454 5.93 -3.51 -28.63
CA ARG A 454 6.20 -3.12 -30.01
C ARG A 454 7.70 -3.11 -30.32
N ARG A 455 8.52 -2.54 -29.41
CA ARG A 455 9.98 -2.58 -29.55
C ARG A 455 10.54 -4.00 -29.57
N ALA A 456 10.03 -4.89 -28.72
CA ALA A 456 10.43 -6.29 -28.70
C ALA A 456 10.12 -6.98 -30.05
N LEU A 457 8.91 -6.76 -30.59
CA LEU A 457 8.50 -7.32 -31.87
C LEU A 457 9.27 -6.71 -33.06
N GLN A 458 9.56 -5.40 -33.02
CA GLN A 458 10.40 -4.77 -34.04
C GLN A 458 11.82 -5.37 -34.08
N LEU A 459 12.44 -5.56 -32.91
CA LEU A 459 13.78 -6.14 -32.79
C LEU A 459 13.81 -7.61 -33.21
N SER A 460 12.72 -8.37 -33.02
CA SER A 460 12.58 -9.76 -33.40
C SER A 460 11.97 -9.95 -34.79
N GLN A 461 11.77 -8.87 -35.58
CA GLN A 461 11.14 -8.92 -36.91
C GLN A 461 9.76 -9.61 -36.92
N GLY A 462 9.00 -9.44 -35.82
CA GLY A 462 7.66 -10.01 -35.65
C GLY A 462 7.64 -11.41 -35.04
N ASP A 463 8.77 -11.98 -34.66
CA ASP A 463 8.83 -13.28 -33.99
C ASP A 463 8.33 -13.17 -32.53
N LEU A 464 7.14 -13.72 -32.27
CA LEU A 464 6.53 -13.75 -30.94
C LEU A 464 7.29 -14.65 -29.95
N THR A 465 8.08 -15.62 -30.46
CA THR A 465 8.85 -16.51 -29.58
C THR A 465 9.91 -15.74 -28.78
N ALA A 466 10.41 -14.64 -29.34
CA ALA A 466 11.37 -13.75 -28.68
C ALA A 466 10.86 -13.19 -27.31
N LEU A 467 9.55 -13.14 -27.11
CA LEU A 467 8.97 -12.69 -25.83
C LEU A 467 9.17 -13.71 -24.70
N VAL A 468 9.38 -14.99 -25.01
CA VAL A 468 9.47 -16.08 -24.03
C VAL A 468 10.82 -16.81 -24.04
N THR A 469 11.62 -16.69 -25.10
CA THR A 469 12.88 -17.44 -25.24
C THR A 469 14.06 -16.80 -24.51
N ARG A 470 13.98 -15.50 -24.16
CA ARG A 470 15.03 -14.86 -23.38
C ARG A 470 15.06 -15.46 -21.97
N PRO A 471 16.26 -15.80 -21.43
CA PRO A 471 16.36 -16.49 -20.14
C PRO A 471 15.64 -15.78 -18.99
N PHE A 472 15.77 -14.45 -18.91
CA PHE A 472 15.10 -13.68 -17.86
C PHE A 472 13.58 -13.68 -18.03
N ALA A 473 13.06 -13.42 -19.22
CA ALA A 473 11.62 -13.47 -19.49
C ALA A 473 11.04 -14.87 -19.21
N ALA A 474 11.75 -15.93 -19.62
CA ALA A 474 11.36 -17.32 -19.34
C ALA A 474 11.28 -17.61 -17.83
N ILE A 475 12.26 -17.15 -17.05
CA ILE A 475 12.25 -17.27 -15.57
C ILE A 475 11.05 -16.52 -14.98
N CYS A 476 10.77 -15.32 -15.48
CA CYS A 476 9.62 -14.52 -15.03
C CYS A 476 8.29 -15.24 -15.28
N TYR A 477 8.06 -15.78 -16.46
CA TYR A 477 6.84 -16.52 -16.77
C TYR A 477 6.75 -17.83 -15.99
N LEU A 478 7.86 -18.56 -15.81
CA LEU A 478 7.90 -19.76 -14.98
C LEU A 478 7.54 -19.43 -13.52
N ALA A 479 8.13 -18.38 -12.95
CA ALA A 479 7.82 -17.92 -11.62
C ALA A 479 6.33 -17.55 -11.47
N LEU A 480 5.75 -16.86 -12.45
CA LEU A 480 4.34 -16.53 -12.50
C LEU A 480 3.46 -17.78 -12.50
N ILE A 481 3.76 -18.76 -13.35
CA ILE A 481 3.03 -20.03 -13.42
C ILE A 481 3.10 -20.76 -12.07
N LEU A 482 4.28 -20.83 -11.46
CA LEU A 482 4.47 -21.45 -10.15
C LEU A 482 3.68 -20.75 -9.04
N ILE A 483 3.65 -19.42 -9.02
CA ILE A 483 2.87 -18.63 -8.06
C ILE A 483 1.36 -18.91 -8.23
N ILE A 484 0.86 -18.93 -9.46
CA ILE A 484 -0.53 -19.24 -9.76
C ILE A 484 -0.86 -20.68 -9.34
N ALA A 485 -0.02 -21.64 -9.73
CA ALA A 485 -0.21 -23.06 -9.40
C ALA A 485 -0.23 -23.28 -7.87
N LEU A 486 0.71 -22.65 -7.15
CA LEU A 486 0.76 -22.71 -5.69
C LEU A 486 -0.49 -22.08 -5.06
N GLY A 487 -0.94 -20.93 -5.57
CA GLY A 487 -2.16 -20.27 -5.11
C GLY A 487 -3.41 -21.13 -5.30
N LEU A 488 -3.55 -21.77 -6.46
CA LEU A 488 -4.65 -22.71 -6.74
C LEU A 488 -4.58 -23.96 -5.86
N TRP A 489 -3.38 -24.50 -5.65
CA TRP A 489 -3.17 -25.67 -4.78
C TRP A 489 -3.52 -25.37 -3.32
N LEU A 490 -3.08 -24.21 -2.80
CA LEU A 490 -3.41 -23.77 -1.44
C LEU A 490 -4.91 -23.58 -1.26
N ARG A 491 -5.60 -22.93 -2.21
CA ARG A 491 -7.07 -22.77 -2.19
C ARG A 491 -7.77 -24.12 -2.21
N HIS A 492 -7.32 -25.04 -3.06
CA HIS A 492 -7.89 -26.39 -3.11
C HIS A 492 -7.69 -27.16 -1.82
N ARG A 493 -6.52 -27.03 -1.19
CA ARG A 493 -6.23 -27.63 0.13
C ARG A 493 -7.12 -27.04 1.23
N GLN A 494 -7.29 -25.72 1.25
CA GLN A 494 -8.18 -25.05 2.22
C GLN A 494 -9.63 -25.49 2.05
N SER A 495 -10.16 -25.53 0.82
CA SER A 495 -11.52 -25.96 0.56
C SER A 495 -11.77 -27.44 0.92
N ARG A 496 -10.76 -28.31 0.77
CA ARG A 496 -10.83 -29.70 1.26
C ARG A 496 -10.87 -29.76 2.78
N LEU A 497 -10.06 -28.94 3.46
CA LEU A 497 -10.03 -28.89 4.93
C LEU A 497 -11.35 -28.36 5.50
N GLU A 498 -11.91 -27.32 4.91
CA GLU A 498 -13.22 -26.75 5.29
C GLU A 498 -14.34 -27.78 5.09
N ARG A 499 -14.35 -28.50 3.97
CA ARG A 499 -15.31 -29.59 3.72
C ARG A 499 -15.15 -30.72 4.72
N ALA A 500 -13.92 -31.13 5.06
CA ALA A 500 -13.66 -32.14 6.05
C ALA A 500 -14.10 -31.71 7.46
N LEU A 501 -13.87 -30.46 7.84
CA LEU A 501 -14.35 -29.89 9.10
C LEU A 501 -15.88 -29.77 9.13
N ALA A 502 -16.50 -29.34 8.04
CA ALA A 502 -17.95 -29.26 7.92
C ALA A 502 -18.61 -30.66 8.00
N SER A 503 -18.01 -31.67 7.34
CA SER A 503 -18.50 -33.05 7.42
C SER A 503 -18.33 -33.65 8.82
N ALA A 504 -17.24 -33.35 9.52
CA ALA A 504 -17.01 -33.77 10.91
C ALA A 504 -18.01 -33.11 11.88
N ALA A 505 -18.28 -31.80 11.70
CA ALA A 505 -19.28 -31.10 12.49
C ALA A 505 -20.71 -31.63 12.25
N ALA A 506 -21.05 -31.94 10.99
CA ALA A 506 -22.34 -32.54 10.64
C ALA A 506 -22.50 -33.95 11.23
N ALA A 507 -21.42 -34.74 11.27
CA ALA A 507 -21.41 -36.05 11.92
C ALA A 507 -21.60 -35.95 13.45
N ASP A 508 -20.95 -34.98 14.11
CA ASP A 508 -21.10 -34.71 15.55
C ASP A 508 -22.56 -34.30 15.89
N THR A 509 -23.16 -33.44 15.07
CA THR A 509 -24.56 -33.02 15.25
C THR A 509 -25.56 -34.15 14.98
N SER A 510 -25.25 -35.08 14.05
CA SER A 510 -26.07 -36.26 13.79
C SER A 510 -25.94 -37.28 14.91
N LEU A 511 -24.78 -37.39 15.54
CA LEU A 511 -24.54 -38.25 16.72
C LEU A 511 -25.29 -37.74 17.96
N GLU A 512 -25.25 -36.39 18.19
CA GLU A 512 -26.03 -35.76 19.26
C GLU A 512 -27.54 -35.92 19.03
N ALA A 513 -28.01 -35.80 17.79
CA ALA A 513 -29.41 -36.00 17.42
C ALA A 513 -29.81 -37.49 17.54
N ALA A 514 -28.91 -38.43 17.28
CA ALA A 514 -29.14 -39.85 17.47
C ALA A 514 -29.18 -40.23 18.97
N VAL A 515 -28.26 -39.70 19.77
CA VAL A 515 -28.25 -39.86 21.22
C VAL A 515 -29.50 -39.26 21.85
N ASN A 516 -29.93 -38.09 21.43
CA ASN A 516 -31.16 -37.43 21.92
C ASN A 516 -32.44 -38.17 21.49
N ARG A 517 -32.43 -38.97 20.43
CA ARG A 517 -33.55 -39.84 20.01
C ARG A 517 -33.62 -41.18 20.75
N MET A 518 -32.51 -41.65 21.34
CA MET A 518 -32.49 -42.87 22.12
C MET A 518 -33.03 -42.72 23.55
N TRP A 519 -33.26 -41.50 23.99
CA TRP A 519 -33.78 -41.23 25.34
C TRP A 519 -35.15 -40.56 25.25
N GLU A 520 -36.19 -41.21 25.79
CA GLU A 520 -37.50 -40.56 25.94
C GLU A 520 -37.45 -39.41 26.93
N PRO A 521 -38.32 -38.35 26.76
CA PRO A 521 -38.35 -37.23 27.69
C PRO A 521 -38.68 -37.71 29.11
N GLY A 522 -37.70 -37.69 30.01
CA GLY A 522 -37.81 -38.12 31.41
C GLY A 522 -36.84 -39.21 31.86
N GLN A 523 -36.12 -39.88 30.97
CA GLN A 523 -35.18 -40.98 31.28
C GLN A 523 -33.70 -40.59 31.21
N ARG A 524 -33.32 -39.31 31.30
CA ARG A 524 -31.90 -38.93 31.39
C ARG A 524 -31.34 -39.31 32.76
N PRO A 525 -30.28 -40.14 32.85
CA PRO A 525 -29.55 -40.31 34.09
C PRO A 525 -28.91 -38.99 34.46
N THR A 526 -29.16 -38.51 35.69
CA THR A 526 -28.72 -37.24 36.21
C THR A 526 -27.20 -37.15 36.45
N ASP A 527 -26.41 -38.20 36.12
CA ASP A 527 -25.01 -38.32 36.54
C ASP A 527 -23.99 -38.63 35.45
N VAL A 528 -24.28 -38.36 34.15
CA VAL A 528 -23.21 -38.40 33.13
C VAL A 528 -22.58 -37.03 33.03
N LYS A 529 -21.53 -36.79 33.82
CA LYS A 529 -20.69 -35.61 33.70
C LYS A 529 -20.06 -35.59 32.30
N THR A 530 -20.31 -34.54 31.53
CA THR A 530 -19.75 -34.23 30.19
C THR A 530 -18.20 -34.22 30.18
N SER A 531 -17.55 -34.41 31.32
CA SER A 531 -16.09 -34.46 31.48
C SER A 531 -15.46 -35.81 31.11
N GLU A 532 -16.23 -36.91 31.06
CA GLU A 532 -15.66 -38.23 30.73
C GLU A 532 -15.58 -38.52 29.24
N ILE A 533 -16.40 -37.86 28.41
CA ILE A 533 -16.34 -38.01 26.94
C ILE A 533 -15.11 -37.29 26.34
N GLN A 534 -14.53 -36.34 27.08
CA GLN A 534 -13.34 -35.61 26.62
C GLN A 534 -12.01 -36.33 26.87
N VAL A 535 -11.97 -37.35 27.73
CA VAL A 535 -10.71 -38.02 28.12
C VAL A 535 -10.25 -39.05 27.08
N THR A 536 -11.14 -39.65 26.32
CA THR A 536 -10.78 -40.63 25.27
C THR A 536 -10.19 -40.05 24.00
N ARG A 537 -10.33 -38.74 23.78
CA ARG A 537 -9.80 -38.03 22.58
C ARG A 537 -8.32 -37.60 22.65
N LYS A 538 -7.65 -37.81 23.80
CA LYS A 538 -6.30 -37.28 24.06
C LYS A 538 -5.14 -38.21 23.72
N ASN A 539 -5.39 -39.48 23.35
CA ASN A 539 -4.34 -40.48 23.18
C ASN A 539 -4.10 -41.05 21.78
N GLU A 540 -4.78 -40.52 20.73
CA GLU A 540 -4.42 -40.91 19.37
C GLU A 540 -3.67 -39.75 18.67
N LYS A 541 -2.34 -39.83 18.72
CA LYS A 541 -1.47 -39.05 17.82
C LYS A 541 -1.49 -39.70 16.44
N PRO A 542 -1.79 -39.01 15.35
CA PRO A 542 -1.53 -39.52 14.01
C PRO A 542 -0.01 -39.51 13.76
N LYS A 543 0.48 -40.61 13.24
CA LYS A 543 1.83 -40.78 12.67
C LYS A 543 2.02 -39.96 11.40
#